data_4f0a97073329ccbc07c5694a532f3f15
#
_entry.id   4f0a97073329ccbc07c5694a532f3f15
#
_cell.length_a   1.000
_cell.length_b   1.000
_cell.length_c   1.000
_cell.angle_alpha   90.00
_cell.angle_beta   90.00
_cell.angle_gamma   90.00
#
_symmetry.space_group_name_H-M   'P 1'
#
loop_
_entity.id
_entity.type
_entity.pdbx_description
1 polymer ?
#
loop_
_entity_poly.entity_id
_entity_poly.type
_entity_poly.pdbx_seq_one_letter_code
_entity_poly.pdbx_strand_id
1 'polypeptide(L)'
;MILSHGEMLAKDSVAPRLAFAAAAGLEPLCMATIIFDLDGTLVDTAPDLIHTLNVILGREHLPAVPYGEARALIGHGARRMLEGGLTLAGQPAVDIDRMFGDFISYYSEHVADRSRPFPGVEAALDTLAERGCTFAVCTNKLEWLSVRLLKSLGLAGRFAAICGQDTFGVQKPHPDALLGTLRRAGGSRDRAVMVGDSHTDIATARAALMPVVAVDFGYTDVPVKEFGPDKIISDYSSLPDAIEILLETPRQHGLS
;
A
#
# COMPACT_ATOMS: atom_id res chain seq x y z
N MET A 1 -29.46 -16.16 -30.00
CA MET A 1 -29.85 -14.86 -29.44
C MET A 1 -29.63 -14.98 -27.91
N ILE A 2 -28.39 -14.70 -27.48
CA ILE A 2 -27.95 -14.80 -26.07
C ILE A 2 -27.55 -13.39 -25.66
N LEU A 3 -28.36 -12.77 -24.83
CA LEU A 3 -28.11 -11.43 -24.27
C LEU A 3 -27.07 -11.52 -23.17
N SER A 4 -26.08 -10.64 -23.24
CA SER A 4 -24.95 -10.50 -22.32
C SER A 4 -25.42 -9.98 -20.96
N HIS A 5 -25.07 -10.71 -19.88
CA HIS A 5 -25.19 -10.30 -18.48
C HIS A 5 -23.91 -9.56 -18.05
N GLY A 6 -23.76 -8.31 -18.38
CA GLY A 6 -22.52 -7.56 -18.14
C GLY A 6 -22.64 -6.08 -17.78
N GLU A 7 -23.83 -5.55 -17.50
CA GLU A 7 -23.98 -4.11 -17.28
C GLU A 7 -25.02 -3.75 -16.20
N MET A 8 -24.81 -4.17 -14.94
CA MET A 8 -25.72 -3.70 -13.87
C MET A 8 -25.12 -3.84 -12.46
N LEU A 9 -23.95 -3.28 -12.19
CA LEU A 9 -23.42 -3.20 -10.82
C LEU A 9 -22.48 -1.99 -10.60
N ALA A 10 -22.85 -0.76 -10.97
CA ALA A 10 -21.99 0.40 -10.66
C ALA A 10 -22.70 1.75 -10.47
N LYS A 11 -24.01 1.82 -10.20
CA LYS A 11 -24.69 3.14 -10.08
C LYS A 11 -25.41 3.44 -8.76
N ASP A 12 -25.46 2.53 -7.78
CA ASP A 12 -26.40 2.71 -6.65
C ASP A 12 -25.79 3.03 -5.27
N SER A 13 -24.54 3.52 -5.15
CA SER A 13 -23.97 3.66 -3.79
C SER A 13 -23.46 5.05 -3.37
N VAL A 14 -23.40 6.05 -4.23
CA VAL A 14 -22.79 7.36 -3.90
C VAL A 14 -23.79 8.35 -3.30
N ALA A 15 -24.98 8.45 -3.81
CA ALA A 15 -25.98 9.43 -3.35
C ALA A 15 -26.43 9.26 -1.88
N PRO A 16 -26.64 8.02 -1.34
CA PRO A 16 -26.98 7.84 0.06
C PRO A 16 -25.87 8.23 1.04
N ARG A 17 -24.60 8.05 0.63
CA ARG A 17 -23.43 8.36 1.48
C ARG A 17 -23.20 9.86 1.65
N LEU A 18 -23.40 10.64 0.58
CA LEU A 18 -23.31 12.10 0.62
C LEU A 18 -24.38 12.75 1.52
N ALA A 19 -25.58 12.19 1.53
CA ALA A 19 -26.68 12.67 2.37
C ALA A 19 -26.42 12.44 3.87
N PHE A 20 -25.73 11.34 4.22
CA PHE A 20 -25.40 11.02 5.61
C PHE A 20 -24.29 11.94 6.17
N ALA A 21 -23.24 12.23 5.40
CA ALA A 21 -22.15 13.13 5.79
C ALA A 21 -22.65 14.56 6.05
N ALA A 22 -23.51 15.08 5.18
CA ALA A 22 -24.13 16.40 5.36
C ALA A 22 -25.05 16.47 6.61
N ALA A 23 -25.72 15.39 6.97
CA ALA A 23 -26.54 15.31 8.16
C ALA A 23 -25.73 15.27 9.47
N ALA A 24 -24.46 14.83 9.41
CA ALA A 24 -23.54 14.77 10.54
C ALA A 24 -22.77 16.09 10.76
N GLY A 25 -22.97 17.11 9.94
CA GLY A 25 -22.24 18.41 10.03
C GLY A 25 -20.77 18.31 9.67
N LEU A 26 -20.34 17.21 9.04
CA LEU A 26 -19.00 17.01 8.50
C LEU A 26 -18.98 17.59 7.08
N GLU A 27 -18.11 18.57 6.83
CA GLU A 27 -17.83 18.99 5.44
C GLU A 27 -17.33 17.76 4.68
N PRO A 28 -18.01 17.35 3.60
CA PRO A 28 -17.60 16.15 2.88
C PRO A 28 -16.22 16.39 2.27
N LEU A 29 -15.26 15.49 2.54
CA LEU A 29 -14.02 15.36 1.76
C LEU A 29 -14.34 14.89 0.33
N CYS A 30 -15.43 15.38 -0.21
CA CYS A 30 -16.19 14.92 -1.34
C CYS A 30 -15.26 14.49 -2.48
N MET A 31 -15.26 13.18 -2.80
CA MET A 31 -14.55 12.57 -3.92
C MET A 31 -13.01 12.52 -3.81
N ALA A 32 -12.43 12.58 -2.60
CA ALA A 32 -11.00 12.36 -2.44
C ALA A 32 -10.64 10.88 -2.62
N THR A 33 -9.49 10.62 -3.24
CA THR A 33 -8.94 9.27 -3.38
C THR A 33 -7.69 9.13 -2.51
N ILE A 34 -7.74 8.22 -1.55
CA ILE A 34 -6.62 7.93 -0.66
C ILE A 34 -5.95 6.65 -1.15
N ILE A 35 -4.68 6.75 -1.53
CA ILE A 35 -3.93 5.63 -2.09
C ILE A 35 -2.90 5.19 -1.05
N PHE A 36 -2.98 3.94 -0.64
CA PHE A 36 -2.13 3.37 0.38
C PHE A 36 -1.04 2.47 -0.22
N ASP A 37 0.14 2.48 0.36
CA ASP A 37 0.98 1.30 0.29
C ASP A 37 0.38 0.17 1.15
N LEU A 38 0.92 -1.03 1.02
CA LEU A 38 0.39 -2.23 1.67
C LEU A 38 1.29 -2.69 2.82
N ASP A 39 2.49 -3.16 2.47
CA ASP A 39 3.43 -3.78 3.43
C ASP A 39 4.09 -2.69 4.29
N GLY A 40 3.88 -2.71 5.61
CA GLY A 40 4.42 -1.67 6.52
C GLY A 40 3.52 -0.45 6.67
N THR A 41 2.49 -0.34 5.84
CA THR A 41 1.52 0.77 5.88
C THR A 41 0.15 0.26 6.33
N LEU A 42 -0.61 -0.42 5.48
CA LEU A 42 -1.93 -0.99 5.85
C LEU A 42 -1.81 -2.25 6.71
N VAL A 43 -0.83 -3.09 6.41
CA VAL A 43 -0.69 -4.42 7.01
C VAL A 43 0.73 -4.63 7.51
N ASP A 44 0.85 -5.12 8.75
CA ASP A 44 2.10 -5.67 9.26
C ASP A 44 2.30 -7.07 8.66
N THR A 45 3.02 -7.12 7.55
CA THR A 45 3.33 -8.34 6.78
C THR A 45 4.71 -8.91 7.11
N ALA A 46 5.53 -8.20 7.87
CA ALA A 46 6.89 -8.61 8.20
C ALA A 46 6.97 -10.02 8.81
N PRO A 47 6.07 -10.45 9.72
CA PRO A 47 6.14 -11.78 10.29
C PRO A 47 6.10 -12.90 9.25
N ASP A 48 5.21 -12.81 8.23
CA ASP A 48 5.08 -13.85 7.21
C ASP A 48 6.14 -13.74 6.12
N LEU A 49 6.51 -12.52 5.72
CA LEU A 49 7.57 -12.30 4.73
C LEU A 49 8.92 -12.80 5.23
N ILE A 50 9.29 -12.46 6.48
CA ILE A 50 10.56 -12.87 7.09
C ILE A 50 10.58 -14.37 7.36
N HIS A 51 9.45 -14.94 7.81
CA HIS A 51 9.33 -16.38 7.95
C HIS A 51 9.56 -17.09 6.61
N THR A 52 8.91 -16.61 5.54
CA THR A 52 9.09 -17.15 4.19
C THR A 52 10.55 -17.07 3.75
N LEU A 53 11.20 -15.90 3.90
CA LEU A 53 12.62 -15.74 3.58
C LEU A 53 13.46 -16.81 4.26
N ASN A 54 13.30 -16.98 5.58
CA ASN A 54 14.07 -17.92 6.36
C ASN A 54 13.77 -19.39 6.02
N VAL A 55 12.54 -19.72 5.64
CA VAL A 55 12.19 -21.05 5.12
C VAL A 55 12.93 -21.33 3.80
N ILE A 56 12.96 -20.37 2.89
CA ILE A 56 13.64 -20.53 1.59
C ILE A 56 15.15 -20.62 1.77
N LEU A 57 15.76 -19.78 2.62
CA LEU A 57 17.17 -19.87 2.96
C LEU A 57 17.51 -21.23 3.58
N GLY A 58 16.66 -21.73 4.51
CA GLY A 58 16.85 -23.03 5.15
C GLY A 58 16.79 -24.21 4.17
N ARG A 59 15.98 -24.16 3.10
CA ARG A 59 15.96 -25.17 2.03
C ARG A 59 17.30 -25.24 1.28
N GLU A 60 18.03 -24.12 1.23
CA GLU A 60 19.37 -24.03 0.65
C GLU A 60 20.49 -24.27 1.68
N HIS A 61 20.17 -24.75 2.88
CA HIS A 61 21.10 -24.95 3.99
C HIS A 61 21.83 -23.66 4.44
N LEU A 62 21.23 -22.48 4.19
CA LEU A 62 21.77 -21.19 4.56
C LEU A 62 21.27 -20.76 5.95
N PRO A 63 22.05 -19.93 6.67
CA PRO A 63 21.64 -19.44 7.98
C PRO A 63 20.41 -18.51 7.86
N ALA A 64 19.55 -18.54 8.87
CA ALA A 64 18.44 -17.64 8.97
C ALA A 64 18.91 -16.17 9.19
N VAL A 65 18.25 -15.24 8.56
CA VAL A 65 18.48 -13.81 8.76
C VAL A 65 17.70 -13.34 10.00
N PRO A 66 18.35 -12.61 10.93
CA PRO A 66 17.68 -12.06 12.11
C PRO A 66 16.50 -11.15 11.73
N TYR A 67 15.44 -11.16 12.54
CA TYR A 67 14.20 -10.42 12.24
C TYR A 67 14.43 -8.94 11.98
N GLY A 68 15.24 -8.26 12.79
CA GLY A 68 15.53 -6.83 12.66
C GLY A 68 16.21 -6.48 11.34
N GLU A 69 17.17 -7.31 10.89
CA GLU A 69 17.89 -7.11 9.61
C GLU A 69 16.98 -7.43 8.42
N ALA A 70 16.19 -8.50 8.51
CA ALA A 70 15.27 -8.89 7.44
C ALA A 70 14.12 -7.89 7.25
N ARG A 71 13.68 -7.22 8.32
CA ARG A 71 12.61 -6.21 8.27
C ARG A 71 12.97 -5.02 7.37
N ALA A 72 14.24 -4.59 7.39
CA ALA A 72 14.72 -3.50 6.54
C ALA A 72 14.78 -3.86 5.03
N LEU A 73 14.64 -5.15 4.68
CA LEU A 73 14.60 -5.60 3.28
C LEU A 73 13.20 -5.49 2.65
N ILE A 74 12.16 -5.23 3.46
CA ILE A 74 10.77 -5.15 2.99
C ILE A 74 10.53 -3.78 2.30
N GLY A 75 9.57 -3.72 1.36
CA GLY A 75 9.19 -2.50 0.64
C GLY A 75 9.77 -2.37 -0.77
N HIS A 76 10.81 -3.16 -1.11
CA HIS A 76 11.45 -3.15 -2.43
C HIS A 76 11.00 -4.30 -3.35
N GLY A 77 10.04 -5.11 -2.91
CA GLY A 77 9.56 -6.30 -3.59
C GLY A 77 10.32 -7.58 -3.19
N ALA A 78 9.65 -8.74 -3.38
CA ALA A 78 10.12 -10.03 -2.88
C ALA A 78 11.48 -10.47 -3.47
N ARG A 79 11.77 -10.15 -4.74
CA ARG A 79 13.06 -10.46 -5.36
C ARG A 79 14.21 -9.75 -4.65
N ARG A 80 14.09 -8.45 -4.40
CA ARG A 80 15.13 -7.68 -3.69
C ARG A 80 15.26 -8.10 -2.23
N MET A 81 14.14 -8.46 -1.59
CA MET A 81 14.18 -9.04 -0.25
C MET A 81 14.99 -10.34 -0.22
N LEU A 82 14.79 -11.22 -1.20
CA LEU A 82 15.55 -12.47 -1.30
C LEU A 82 17.04 -12.21 -1.59
N GLU A 83 17.38 -11.31 -2.52
CA GLU A 83 18.76 -10.88 -2.82
C GLU A 83 19.46 -10.33 -1.57
N GLY A 84 18.79 -9.47 -0.82
CA GLY A 84 19.29 -8.92 0.44
C GLY A 84 19.50 -10.01 1.50
N GLY A 85 18.55 -10.92 1.63
CA GLY A 85 18.64 -12.08 2.55
C GLY A 85 19.82 -13.00 2.21
N LEU A 86 20.05 -13.29 0.93
CA LEU A 86 21.20 -14.06 0.46
C LEU A 86 22.53 -13.35 0.76
N THR A 87 22.58 -12.03 0.59
CA THR A 87 23.75 -11.21 0.92
C THR A 87 24.06 -11.29 2.41
N LEU A 88 23.06 -11.13 3.27
CA LEU A 88 23.19 -11.25 4.73
C LEU A 88 23.60 -12.67 5.17
N ALA A 89 23.14 -13.71 4.44
CA ALA A 89 23.52 -15.09 4.67
C ALA A 89 24.92 -15.45 4.12
N GLY A 90 25.62 -14.50 3.49
CA GLY A 90 26.99 -14.69 2.96
C GLY A 90 27.04 -15.46 1.63
N GLN A 91 25.96 -15.60 0.90
CA GLN A 91 25.84 -16.36 -0.34
C GLN A 91 25.17 -15.57 -1.48
N PRO A 92 25.85 -14.57 -2.08
CA PRO A 92 25.24 -13.72 -3.09
C PRO A 92 25.01 -14.38 -4.47
N ALA A 93 25.60 -15.55 -4.72
CA ALA A 93 25.60 -16.22 -6.03
C ALA A 93 24.86 -17.56 -5.97
N VAL A 94 23.55 -17.55 -6.07
CA VAL A 94 22.67 -18.74 -6.18
C VAL A 94 21.67 -18.54 -7.31
N ASP A 95 20.97 -19.60 -7.69
CA ASP A 95 19.87 -19.54 -8.65
C ASP A 95 18.68 -18.76 -8.07
N ILE A 96 18.78 -17.43 -8.19
CA ILE A 96 17.80 -16.48 -7.65
C ILE A 96 16.41 -16.67 -8.29
N ASP A 97 16.33 -17.09 -9.55
CA ASP A 97 15.05 -17.24 -10.25
C ASP A 97 14.29 -18.43 -9.71
N ARG A 98 14.96 -19.55 -9.45
CA ARG A 98 14.34 -20.70 -8.81
C ARG A 98 13.91 -20.37 -7.38
N MET A 99 14.80 -19.79 -6.59
CA MET A 99 14.49 -19.43 -5.20
C MET A 99 13.35 -18.39 -5.11
N PHE A 100 13.28 -17.48 -6.07
CA PHE A 100 12.17 -16.52 -6.15
C PHE A 100 10.84 -17.24 -6.43
N GLY A 101 10.84 -18.22 -7.35
CA GLY A 101 9.68 -19.06 -7.60
C GLY A 101 9.22 -19.81 -6.34
N ASP A 102 10.16 -20.41 -5.61
CA ASP A 102 9.90 -21.11 -4.35
C ASP A 102 9.37 -20.15 -3.25
N PHE A 103 9.95 -18.93 -3.17
CA PHE A 103 9.50 -17.88 -2.25
C PHE A 103 8.05 -17.49 -2.52
N ILE A 104 7.72 -17.19 -3.78
CA ILE A 104 6.36 -16.76 -4.16
C ILE A 104 5.36 -17.89 -3.92
N SER A 105 5.72 -19.13 -4.26
CA SER A 105 4.88 -20.30 -4.01
C SER A 105 4.57 -20.47 -2.52
N TYR A 106 5.60 -20.53 -1.69
CA TYR A 106 5.44 -20.68 -0.25
C TYR A 106 4.68 -19.51 0.38
N TYR A 107 5.09 -18.27 0.06
CA TYR A 107 4.43 -17.08 0.61
C TYR A 107 2.96 -17.01 0.22
N SER A 108 2.60 -17.44 -0.99
CA SER A 108 1.20 -17.41 -1.42
C SER A 108 0.28 -18.27 -0.56
N GLU A 109 0.79 -19.38 -0.02
CA GLU A 109 0.05 -20.28 0.86
C GLU A 109 -0.04 -19.76 2.31
N HIS A 110 0.93 -18.92 2.70
CA HIS A 110 1.12 -18.42 4.07
C HIS A 110 0.97 -16.88 4.16
N VAL A 111 0.23 -16.26 3.23
CA VAL A 111 0.21 -14.81 3.02
C VAL A 111 -0.38 -14.02 4.20
N ALA A 112 -1.17 -14.67 5.06
CA ALA A 112 -1.90 -14.06 6.18
C ALA A 112 -1.92 -14.94 7.45
N ASP A 113 -0.92 -15.79 7.64
CA ASP A 113 -0.87 -16.65 8.84
C ASP A 113 -0.67 -15.79 10.10
N ARG A 114 0.21 -14.79 10.02
CA ARG A 114 0.57 -13.86 11.10
C ARG A 114 0.36 -12.40 10.74
N SER A 115 0.24 -12.08 9.45
CA SER A 115 -0.01 -10.72 8.97
C SER A 115 -1.34 -10.21 9.49
N ARG A 116 -1.35 -8.96 9.97
CA ARG A 116 -2.57 -8.30 10.50
C ARG A 116 -2.60 -6.85 10.05
N PRO A 117 -3.78 -6.24 9.87
CA PRO A 117 -3.87 -4.79 9.69
C PRO A 117 -3.22 -4.09 10.88
N PHE A 118 -2.55 -2.97 10.62
CA PHE A 118 -2.06 -2.14 11.72
C PHE A 118 -3.23 -1.64 12.59
N PRO A 119 -3.02 -1.43 13.89
CA PRO A 119 -4.07 -0.93 14.78
C PRO A 119 -4.70 0.36 14.24
N GLY A 120 -6.02 0.42 14.22
CA GLY A 120 -6.78 1.60 13.81
C GLY A 120 -7.03 1.73 12.30
N VAL A 121 -6.44 0.90 11.43
CA VAL A 121 -6.65 0.95 9.96
C VAL A 121 -8.13 0.88 9.61
N GLU A 122 -8.86 -0.11 10.13
CA GLU A 122 -10.26 -0.30 9.79
C GLU A 122 -11.13 0.88 10.22
N ALA A 123 -10.91 1.40 11.44
CA ALA A 123 -11.64 2.56 11.95
C ALA A 123 -11.34 3.84 11.14
N ALA A 124 -10.08 4.05 10.73
CA ALA A 124 -9.72 5.18 9.88
C ALA A 124 -10.37 5.08 8.48
N LEU A 125 -10.38 3.86 7.89
CA LEU A 125 -11.06 3.61 6.63
C LEU A 125 -12.59 3.84 6.75
N ASP A 126 -13.20 3.46 7.87
CA ASP A 126 -14.63 3.72 8.12
C ASP A 126 -14.90 5.21 8.18
N THR A 127 -14.15 5.94 9.00
CA THR A 127 -14.28 7.41 9.14
C THR A 127 -14.11 8.13 7.80
N LEU A 128 -13.08 7.77 7.02
CA LEU A 128 -12.83 8.37 5.71
C LEU A 128 -13.89 7.99 4.67
N ALA A 129 -14.42 6.75 4.73
CA ALA A 129 -15.52 6.33 3.85
C ALA A 129 -16.81 7.10 4.14
N GLU A 130 -17.11 7.36 5.41
CA GLU A 130 -18.24 8.21 5.83
C GLU A 130 -18.09 9.65 5.32
N ARG A 131 -16.85 10.16 5.19
CA ARG A 131 -16.54 11.47 4.59
C ARG A 131 -16.51 11.43 3.04
N GLY A 132 -16.88 10.32 2.40
CA GLY A 132 -16.98 10.17 0.95
C GLY A 132 -15.67 9.88 0.22
N CYS A 133 -14.61 9.44 0.92
CA CYS A 133 -13.36 9.06 0.32
C CYS A 133 -13.43 7.69 -0.39
N THR A 134 -12.67 7.56 -1.46
CA THR A 134 -12.42 6.30 -2.18
C THR A 134 -11.01 5.82 -1.85
N PHE A 135 -10.80 4.50 -1.74
CA PHE A 135 -9.50 3.93 -1.39
C PHE A 135 -8.91 3.12 -2.53
N ALA A 136 -7.59 3.15 -2.65
CA ALA A 136 -6.83 2.30 -3.56
C ALA A 136 -5.53 1.85 -2.90
N VAL A 137 -4.92 0.79 -3.44
CA VAL A 137 -3.61 0.28 -3.03
C VAL A 137 -2.64 0.38 -4.19
N CYS A 138 -1.45 0.96 -3.93
CA CYS A 138 -0.32 1.05 -4.84
C CYS A 138 0.93 0.49 -4.15
N THR A 139 1.35 -0.72 -4.50
CA THR A 139 2.41 -1.44 -3.78
C THR A 139 3.45 -2.06 -4.72
N ASN A 140 4.68 -2.27 -4.20
CA ASN A 140 5.72 -3.04 -4.89
C ASN A 140 5.59 -4.57 -4.70
N LYS A 141 4.50 -5.01 -4.06
CA LYS A 141 4.09 -6.41 -4.05
C LYS A 141 3.38 -6.76 -5.37
N LEU A 142 3.40 -8.04 -5.80
CA LEU A 142 2.62 -8.50 -6.95
C LEU A 142 1.11 -8.28 -6.72
N GLU A 143 0.39 -7.84 -7.76
CA GLU A 143 -1.05 -7.51 -7.65
C GLU A 143 -1.85 -8.69 -7.09
N TRP A 144 -1.68 -9.88 -7.64
CA TRP A 144 -2.45 -11.05 -7.21
C TRP A 144 -2.18 -11.48 -5.75
N LEU A 145 -0.92 -11.32 -5.26
CA LEU A 145 -0.58 -11.54 -3.85
C LEU A 145 -1.21 -10.49 -2.94
N SER A 146 -1.24 -9.24 -3.37
CA SER A 146 -1.88 -8.14 -2.64
C SER A 146 -3.38 -8.35 -2.50
N VAL A 147 -4.03 -8.76 -3.60
CA VAL A 147 -5.45 -9.14 -3.61
C VAL A 147 -5.70 -10.33 -2.69
N ARG A 148 -4.84 -11.37 -2.74
CA ARG A 148 -4.96 -12.57 -1.90
C ARG A 148 -4.85 -12.23 -0.41
N LEU A 149 -3.83 -11.44 -0.03
CA LEU A 149 -3.64 -10.97 1.34
C LEU A 149 -4.86 -10.18 1.83
N LEU A 150 -5.27 -9.16 1.09
CA LEU A 150 -6.41 -8.32 1.50
C LEU A 150 -7.73 -9.10 1.55
N LYS A 151 -7.93 -10.10 0.68
CA LYS A 151 -9.08 -11.01 0.77
C LYS A 151 -9.04 -11.87 2.04
N SER A 152 -7.88 -12.43 2.37
CA SER A 152 -7.70 -13.24 3.58
C SER A 152 -7.93 -12.43 4.86
N LEU A 153 -7.67 -11.13 4.83
CA LEU A 153 -7.90 -10.19 5.94
C LEU A 153 -9.31 -9.55 5.91
N GLY A 154 -10.16 -9.86 4.93
CA GLY A 154 -11.50 -9.27 4.79
C GLY A 154 -11.53 -7.82 4.29
N LEU A 155 -10.39 -7.28 3.84
CA LEU A 155 -10.26 -5.86 3.49
C LEU A 155 -10.40 -5.57 1.98
N ALA A 156 -10.32 -6.58 1.09
CA ALA A 156 -10.25 -6.35 -0.35
C ALA A 156 -11.41 -5.51 -0.90
N GLY A 157 -12.63 -5.70 -0.36
CA GLY A 157 -13.84 -4.98 -0.77
C GLY A 157 -13.85 -3.49 -0.41
N ARG A 158 -12.87 -3.01 0.37
CA ARG A 158 -12.74 -1.60 0.75
C ARG A 158 -12.08 -0.76 -0.35
N PHE A 159 -11.36 -1.38 -1.28
CA PHE A 159 -10.52 -0.69 -2.25
C PHE A 159 -11.13 -0.76 -3.66
N ALA A 160 -11.27 0.41 -4.30
CA ALA A 160 -11.72 0.53 -5.69
C ALA A 160 -10.68 0.01 -6.69
N ALA A 161 -9.39 0.05 -6.31
CA ALA A 161 -8.29 -0.53 -7.08
C ALA A 161 -7.21 -1.09 -6.14
N ILE A 162 -6.64 -2.24 -6.52
CA ILE A 162 -5.46 -2.83 -5.88
C ILE A 162 -4.45 -3.06 -7.00
N CYS A 163 -3.33 -2.34 -6.98
CA CYS A 163 -2.32 -2.35 -8.05
C CYS A 163 -0.96 -2.73 -7.46
N GLY A 164 -0.33 -3.71 -8.07
CA GLY A 164 1.00 -4.19 -7.72
C GLY A 164 2.08 -3.70 -8.70
N GLN A 165 3.32 -4.11 -8.46
CA GLN A 165 4.47 -3.75 -9.32
C GLN A 165 4.33 -4.25 -10.77
N ASP A 166 3.52 -5.27 -11.00
CA ASP A 166 3.28 -5.93 -12.27
C ASP A 166 2.04 -5.37 -13.03
N THR A 167 1.29 -4.44 -12.42
CA THR A 167 0.04 -3.92 -13.00
C THR A 167 0.25 -3.03 -14.22
N PHE A 168 1.25 -2.15 -14.18
CA PHE A 168 1.48 -1.12 -15.23
C PHE A 168 2.83 -1.24 -15.91
N GLY A 169 3.60 -2.30 -15.66
CA GLY A 169 4.97 -2.47 -16.18
C GLY A 169 6.01 -1.55 -15.55
N VAL A 170 5.61 -0.75 -14.56
CA VAL A 170 6.47 0.11 -13.74
C VAL A 170 6.07 -0.01 -12.27
N GLN A 171 7.05 0.18 -11.38
CA GLN A 171 6.86 0.08 -9.94
C GLN A 171 7.28 1.38 -9.24
N LYS A 172 6.88 1.57 -7.99
CA LYS A 172 7.39 2.66 -7.14
C LYS A 172 8.93 2.58 -7.06
N PRO A 173 9.66 3.71 -7.21
CA PRO A 173 9.21 5.11 -7.13
C PRO A 173 8.78 5.76 -8.45
N HIS A 174 8.53 5.01 -9.54
CA HIS A 174 8.05 5.61 -10.78
C HIS A 174 6.64 6.21 -10.60
N PRO A 175 6.39 7.49 -10.97
CA PRO A 175 5.10 8.15 -10.72
C PRO A 175 3.92 7.47 -11.42
N ASP A 176 4.14 6.81 -12.55
CA ASP A 176 3.06 6.16 -13.30
C ASP A 176 2.46 4.96 -12.55
N ALA A 177 3.17 4.34 -11.61
CA ALA A 177 2.58 3.34 -10.73
C ALA A 177 1.45 3.96 -9.89
N LEU A 178 1.69 5.13 -9.30
CA LEU A 178 0.70 5.85 -8.48
C LEU A 178 -0.41 6.48 -9.32
N LEU A 179 -0.03 7.17 -10.42
CA LEU A 179 -0.99 7.80 -11.33
C LEU A 179 -1.87 6.76 -12.05
N GLY A 180 -1.33 5.60 -12.39
CA GLY A 180 -2.08 4.46 -12.93
C GLY A 180 -3.10 3.93 -11.94
N THR A 181 -2.69 3.76 -10.68
CA THR A 181 -3.57 3.35 -9.58
C THR A 181 -4.70 4.35 -9.37
N LEU A 182 -4.39 5.64 -9.36
CA LEU A 182 -5.39 6.72 -9.23
C LEU A 182 -6.43 6.66 -10.35
N ARG A 183 -5.97 6.54 -11.61
CA ARG A 183 -6.88 6.40 -12.77
C ARG A 183 -7.76 5.16 -12.66
N ARG A 184 -7.20 4.01 -12.25
CA ARG A 184 -7.94 2.75 -12.08
C ARG A 184 -8.99 2.85 -10.98
N ALA A 185 -8.74 3.67 -9.96
CA ALA A 185 -9.69 3.97 -8.88
C ALA A 185 -10.74 5.03 -9.25
N GLY A 186 -10.66 5.65 -10.44
CA GLY A 186 -11.56 6.72 -10.88
C GLY A 186 -11.30 8.07 -10.21
N GLY A 187 -10.12 8.25 -9.60
CA GLY A 187 -9.78 9.46 -8.86
C GLY A 187 -9.18 10.58 -9.70
N SER A 188 -9.13 11.79 -9.11
CA SER A 188 -8.46 12.97 -9.66
C SER A 188 -7.25 13.34 -8.82
N ARG A 189 -6.15 13.74 -9.48
CA ARG A 189 -4.90 14.10 -8.80
C ARG A 189 -5.06 15.25 -7.82
N ASP A 190 -5.93 16.22 -8.13
CA ASP A 190 -6.13 17.41 -7.30
C ASP A 190 -6.81 17.07 -5.96
N ARG A 191 -7.43 15.90 -5.89
CA ARG A 191 -8.13 15.39 -4.70
C ARG A 191 -7.62 13.98 -4.33
N ALA A 192 -6.30 13.80 -4.38
CA ALA A 192 -5.67 12.53 -4.03
C ALA A 192 -4.52 12.72 -3.05
N VAL A 193 -4.35 11.74 -2.16
CA VAL A 193 -3.26 11.69 -1.16
C VAL A 193 -2.67 10.29 -1.15
N MET A 194 -1.33 10.19 -1.11
CA MET A 194 -0.61 8.95 -0.87
C MET A 194 -0.40 8.75 0.64
N VAL A 195 -0.52 7.51 1.11
CA VAL A 195 -0.15 7.10 2.47
C VAL A 195 0.87 5.97 2.35
N GLY A 196 2.03 6.11 2.99
CA GLY A 196 3.12 5.12 2.91
C GLY A 196 4.06 5.20 4.10
N ASP A 197 5.00 4.28 4.20
CA ASP A 197 5.95 4.20 5.32
C ASP A 197 7.42 4.38 4.90
N SER A 198 7.70 4.55 3.60
CA SER A 198 9.06 4.46 3.08
C SER A 198 9.48 5.66 2.22
N HIS A 199 10.80 5.79 2.02
CA HIS A 199 11.36 6.69 1.02
C HIS A 199 10.75 6.47 -0.36
N THR A 200 10.52 5.21 -0.74
CA THR A 200 9.93 4.85 -2.04
C THR A 200 8.56 5.48 -2.23
N ASP A 201 7.71 5.49 -1.21
CA ASP A 201 6.37 6.08 -1.26
C ASP A 201 6.43 7.60 -1.39
N ILE A 202 7.25 8.23 -0.57
CA ILE A 202 7.45 9.68 -0.56
C ILE A 202 8.01 10.15 -1.91
N ALA A 203 9.01 9.45 -2.46
CA ALA A 203 9.58 9.75 -3.76
C ALA A 203 8.55 9.58 -4.90
N THR A 204 7.72 8.52 -4.83
CA THR A 204 6.64 8.29 -5.80
C THR A 204 5.62 9.42 -5.78
N ALA A 205 5.15 9.79 -4.59
CA ALA A 205 4.15 10.84 -4.41
C ALA A 205 4.67 12.20 -4.91
N ARG A 206 5.92 12.54 -4.59
CA ARG A 206 6.57 13.77 -5.08
C ARG A 206 6.70 13.79 -6.60
N ALA A 207 7.16 12.69 -7.20
CA ALA A 207 7.27 12.57 -8.65
C ALA A 207 5.91 12.67 -9.34
N ALA A 208 4.83 12.22 -8.68
CA ALA A 208 3.45 12.34 -9.13
C ALA A 208 2.80 13.71 -8.81
N LEU A 209 3.52 14.61 -8.12
CA LEU A 209 2.99 15.89 -7.61
C LEU A 209 1.75 15.68 -6.72
N MET A 210 1.77 14.66 -5.88
CA MET A 210 0.68 14.28 -4.97
C MET A 210 1.15 14.44 -3.52
N PRO A 211 0.34 14.99 -2.60
CA PRO A 211 0.69 15.03 -1.19
C PRO A 211 0.82 13.64 -0.58
N VAL A 212 1.68 13.54 0.44
CA VAL A 212 1.96 12.27 1.12
C VAL A 212 1.88 12.39 2.63
N VAL A 213 1.13 11.47 3.24
CA VAL A 213 1.18 11.18 4.68
C VAL A 213 2.12 9.99 4.87
N ALA A 214 3.15 10.16 5.71
CA ALA A 214 4.00 9.03 6.11
C ALA A 214 3.54 8.48 7.47
N VAL A 215 3.54 7.15 7.61
CA VAL A 215 3.46 6.49 8.91
C VAL A 215 4.86 6.23 9.43
N ASP A 216 5.11 6.43 10.75
CA ASP A 216 6.45 6.29 11.34
C ASP A 216 6.69 4.94 12.00
N PHE A 217 5.69 4.07 12.01
CA PHE A 217 5.75 2.71 12.57
C PHE A 217 6.07 1.61 11.55
N GLY A 218 6.26 1.96 10.27
CA GLY A 218 6.53 1.03 9.17
C GLY A 218 7.92 0.37 9.22
N TYR A 219 8.44 -0.02 8.05
CA TYR A 219 9.62 -0.90 7.99
C TYR A 219 10.94 -0.18 7.67
N THR A 220 10.91 1.13 7.48
CA THR A 220 12.14 1.89 7.22
C THR A 220 13.08 1.89 8.42
N ASP A 221 14.37 1.79 8.18
CA ASP A 221 15.45 1.94 9.15
C ASP A 221 15.86 3.40 9.36
N VAL A 222 15.56 4.26 8.38
CA VAL A 222 15.77 5.72 8.45
C VAL A 222 14.43 6.39 8.81
N PRO A 223 14.40 7.27 9.83
CA PRO A 223 13.17 7.95 10.21
C PRO A 223 12.51 8.67 9.02
N VAL A 224 11.22 8.43 8.75
CA VAL A 224 10.50 8.97 7.58
C VAL A 224 10.57 10.49 7.48
N LYS A 225 10.75 11.22 8.60
CA LYS A 225 10.93 12.67 8.62
C LYS A 225 12.14 13.15 7.79
N GLU A 226 13.18 12.34 7.66
CA GLU A 226 14.38 12.68 6.88
C GLU A 226 14.08 12.77 5.37
N PHE A 227 13.01 12.13 4.92
CA PHE A 227 12.55 12.17 3.52
C PHE A 227 11.56 13.32 3.27
N GLY A 228 11.16 14.06 4.33
CA GLY A 228 10.31 15.26 4.28
C GLY A 228 8.91 15.01 3.69
N PRO A 229 8.11 14.08 4.20
CA PRO A 229 6.70 13.95 3.81
C PRO A 229 5.90 15.20 4.20
N ASP A 230 4.72 15.40 3.61
CA ASP A 230 3.88 16.56 3.92
C ASP A 230 3.27 16.45 5.33
N LYS A 231 2.96 15.24 5.78
CA LYS A 231 2.51 14.92 7.14
C LYS A 231 3.12 13.61 7.62
N ILE A 232 3.25 13.48 8.94
CA ILE A 232 3.65 12.22 9.61
C ILE A 232 2.59 11.90 10.64
N ILE A 233 2.19 10.63 10.71
CA ILE A 233 1.31 10.10 11.76
C ILE A 233 1.96 8.90 12.45
N SER A 234 1.74 8.79 13.77
CA SER A 234 2.23 7.67 14.59
C SER A 234 1.12 6.66 14.91
N ASP A 235 -0.11 6.97 14.55
CA ASP A 235 -1.27 6.08 14.64
C ASP A 235 -2.35 6.48 13.62
N TYR A 236 -3.22 5.52 13.30
CA TYR A 236 -4.26 5.71 12.30
C TYR A 236 -5.41 6.62 12.74
N SER A 237 -5.59 6.89 14.03
CA SER A 237 -6.62 7.81 14.51
C SER A 237 -6.40 9.23 14.02
N SER A 238 -5.14 9.59 13.75
CA SER A 238 -4.74 10.91 13.23
C SER A 238 -4.87 11.03 11.69
N LEU A 239 -5.11 9.93 10.97
CA LEU A 239 -5.13 9.94 9.50
C LEU A 239 -6.25 10.80 8.92
N PRO A 240 -7.52 10.74 9.40
CA PRO A 240 -8.59 11.55 8.82
C PRO A 240 -8.30 13.06 8.85
N ASP A 241 -7.76 13.56 9.95
CA ASP A 241 -7.42 14.97 10.12
C ASP A 241 -6.22 15.37 9.25
N ALA A 242 -5.21 14.49 9.15
CA ALA A 242 -4.05 14.72 8.30
C ALA A 242 -4.45 14.84 6.82
N ILE A 243 -5.37 13.99 6.34
CA ILE A 243 -5.92 14.04 4.98
C ILE A 243 -6.67 15.32 4.74
N GLU A 244 -7.54 15.73 5.66
CA GLU A 244 -8.34 16.96 5.57
C GLU A 244 -7.44 18.18 5.39
N ILE A 245 -6.45 18.36 6.27
CA ILE A 245 -5.48 19.46 6.20
C ILE A 245 -4.79 19.53 4.83
N LEU A 246 -4.37 18.37 4.29
CA LEU A 246 -3.65 18.31 3.01
C LEU A 246 -4.54 18.64 1.80
N LEU A 247 -5.82 18.32 1.87
CA LEU A 247 -6.78 18.60 0.80
C LEU A 247 -7.34 20.02 0.81
N GLU A 248 -7.34 20.67 1.97
CA GLU A 248 -7.76 22.08 2.13
C GLU A 248 -6.65 23.08 1.80
N THR A 249 -5.39 22.66 1.93
CA THR A 249 -4.23 23.52 1.64
C THR A 249 -4.12 23.77 0.14
N PRO A 250 -4.28 25.03 -0.36
CA PRO A 250 -4.14 25.34 -1.77
C PRO A 250 -2.74 24.95 -2.27
N ARG A 251 -2.66 24.09 -3.26
CA ARG A 251 -1.38 23.77 -3.89
C ARG A 251 -0.90 24.98 -4.67
N GLN A 252 0.22 25.56 -4.28
CA GLN A 252 0.91 26.50 -5.13
C GLN A 252 1.44 25.71 -6.34
N HIS A 253 0.71 25.74 -7.44
CA HIS A 253 1.22 25.30 -8.73
C HIS A 253 2.32 26.29 -9.09
N GLY A 254 3.58 25.91 -8.88
CA GLY A 254 4.72 26.68 -9.35
C GLY A 254 4.62 26.86 -10.85
N LEU A 255 4.20 28.03 -11.27
CA LEU A 255 4.42 28.57 -12.60
C LEU A 255 5.93 28.86 -12.69
N SER A 256 6.68 27.95 -13.31
CA SER A 256 8.02 28.23 -13.84
C SER A 256 8.23 27.39 -15.08
#